data_2d0fa7804c3962b556a8e2d22a710c08
#
_entry.id   2d0fa7804c3962b556a8e2d22a710c08
#
_cell.length_a   1.000
_cell.length_b   1.000
_cell.length_c   1.000
_cell.angle_alpha   90.00
_cell.angle_beta   90.00
_cell.angle_gamma   90.00
#
_symmetry.space_group_name_H-M   'P 1'
#
loop_
_entity.id
_entity.type
_entity.pdbx_description
1 polymer ?
#
loop_
_entity_poly.entity_id
_entity_poly.type
_entity_poly.pdbx_seq_one_letter_code
_entity_poly.pdbx_strand_id
1 'polypeptide(L)'
;MKSNIIIFGIGHYGKNAYWKLRKEYHIISFTDNNPDVQGTFYEGIPVISGEELKNLDMSDTDIVICTRAYDQIGSQISGMGIFSYYVMLEGFLYHTDLTETMMPVEICRAPYYRKKDGEKNILFVQNAACIRTYKIARVMKQEGYRVCLLYTMAPPYAAYMEFADIFEDIWGFSSANGIVDFISNSDFDIVHCSNEPDILVNIVQKANKPVVADTHDMQSIRGDIGIDALILEYLANTGSEGAVYVSAYIADIAKDKYKLDNRNVFVVNNLVMEQVAIPRTLPKLSSLDHKIHCVYEGGVVGDDKNNHRFFDDMWKKITDAGVHIHFYSPSDITYCKRLEDISDLIHYEGSISGEKLILEMTKYDCGLAVFNSVDNNRFHLEGASPNKLYEYINAGLPVVSAGINSQKEFVEGYHVGMELDFSGDIRGQLEEVRKIHIDDDFLTKNHLTMKSYGKELAAFYEQVKLSYGVLQNN
;
A
#
# COMPACT_ATOMS: atom_id res chain seq x y z
N MET A 1 -12.97 -28.70 8.83
CA MET A 1 -13.95 -27.61 8.64
C MET A 1 -14.84 -28.02 7.48
N LYS A 2 -16.14 -27.73 7.53
CA LYS A 2 -17.08 -28.04 6.45
C LYS A 2 -16.82 -27.17 5.23
N SER A 3 -17.42 -27.53 4.08
CA SER A 3 -17.20 -26.80 2.82
C SER A 3 -17.79 -25.39 2.81
N ASN A 4 -18.89 -25.20 3.51
CA ASN A 4 -19.54 -23.88 3.65
C ASN A 4 -19.14 -23.23 4.98
N ILE A 5 -18.87 -21.95 4.96
CA ILE A 5 -18.54 -21.18 6.16
C ILE A 5 -19.26 -19.84 6.21
N ILE A 6 -19.51 -19.40 7.44
CA ILE A 6 -19.96 -18.05 7.77
C ILE A 6 -18.85 -17.37 8.55
N ILE A 7 -18.47 -16.17 8.16
CA ILE A 7 -17.49 -15.36 8.88
C ILE A 7 -18.21 -14.40 9.81
N PHE A 8 -18.01 -14.54 11.12
CA PHE A 8 -18.57 -13.64 12.11
C PHE A 8 -17.59 -12.50 12.43
N GLY A 9 -17.98 -11.29 12.10
CA GLY A 9 -17.19 -10.05 12.15
C GLY A 9 -16.73 -9.62 10.78
N ILE A 10 -17.26 -8.52 10.23
CA ILE A 10 -16.86 -7.97 8.92
C ILE A 10 -15.75 -6.91 9.03
N GLY A 11 -15.22 -6.66 10.20
CA GLY A 11 -14.10 -5.78 10.43
C GLY A 11 -12.79 -6.27 9.77
N HIS A 12 -11.67 -5.66 10.15
CA HIS A 12 -10.36 -5.99 9.59
C HIS A 12 -10.03 -7.50 9.61
N TYR A 13 -10.27 -8.17 10.74
CA TYR A 13 -10.00 -9.61 10.88
C TYR A 13 -10.91 -10.47 9.98
N GLY A 14 -12.19 -10.12 9.86
CA GLY A 14 -13.11 -10.87 8.99
C GLY A 14 -12.79 -10.72 7.50
N LYS A 15 -12.41 -9.53 7.07
CA LYS A 15 -11.93 -9.30 5.71
C LYS A 15 -10.66 -10.09 5.42
N ASN A 16 -9.72 -10.15 6.36
CA ASN A 16 -8.53 -10.97 6.25
C ASN A 16 -8.85 -12.47 6.17
N ALA A 17 -9.80 -12.93 7.00
CA ALA A 17 -10.25 -14.31 6.99
C ALA A 17 -10.90 -14.69 5.65
N TYR A 18 -11.73 -13.81 5.08
CA TYR A 18 -12.32 -13.99 3.75
C TYR A 18 -11.25 -14.29 2.70
N TRP A 19 -10.23 -13.45 2.61
CA TRP A 19 -9.16 -13.60 1.61
C TRP A 19 -8.36 -14.88 1.77
N LYS A 20 -8.16 -15.34 3.00
CA LYS A 20 -7.47 -16.59 3.30
C LYS A 20 -8.32 -17.82 2.95
N LEU A 21 -9.61 -17.78 3.28
CA LEU A 21 -10.48 -18.94 3.26
C LEU A 21 -11.20 -19.16 1.91
N ARG A 22 -11.41 -18.09 1.13
CA ARG A 22 -12.23 -18.12 -0.10
C ARG A 22 -11.77 -19.10 -1.19
N LYS A 23 -10.50 -19.51 -1.18
CA LYS A 23 -9.95 -20.46 -2.17
C LYS A 23 -10.27 -21.92 -1.84
N GLU A 24 -10.47 -22.21 -0.57
CA GLU A 24 -10.66 -23.56 -0.06
C GLU A 24 -12.09 -23.82 0.41
N TYR A 25 -12.80 -22.77 0.77
CA TYR A 25 -14.13 -22.83 1.37
C TYR A 25 -15.11 -21.92 0.63
N HIS A 26 -16.38 -22.33 0.61
CA HIS A 26 -17.46 -21.50 0.09
C HIS A 26 -18.01 -20.61 1.21
N ILE A 27 -17.75 -19.31 1.12
CA ILE A 27 -18.23 -18.33 2.11
C ILE A 27 -19.64 -17.92 1.73
N ILE A 28 -20.61 -18.31 2.52
CA ILE A 28 -22.04 -18.09 2.24
C ILE A 28 -22.55 -16.75 2.76
N SER A 29 -22.00 -16.27 3.89
CA SER A 29 -22.33 -14.95 4.42
C SER A 29 -21.24 -14.45 5.37
N PHE A 30 -21.24 -13.14 5.58
CA PHE A 30 -20.71 -12.53 6.80
C PHE A 30 -21.82 -12.34 7.80
N THR A 31 -21.46 -12.29 9.08
CA THR A 31 -22.36 -11.95 10.17
C THR A 31 -21.70 -10.87 11.01
N ASP A 32 -22.45 -9.85 11.39
CA ASP A 32 -21.97 -8.81 12.31
C ASP A 32 -23.10 -8.30 13.21
N ASN A 33 -22.74 -7.91 14.44
CA ASN A 33 -23.69 -7.32 15.39
C ASN A 33 -23.86 -5.81 15.19
N ASN A 34 -23.00 -5.16 14.39
CA ASN A 34 -23.15 -3.75 14.07
C ASN A 34 -24.29 -3.57 13.06
N PRO A 35 -25.39 -2.87 13.45
CA PRO A 35 -26.53 -2.67 12.55
C PRO A 35 -26.20 -1.87 11.29
N ASP A 36 -25.15 -1.03 11.32
CA ASP A 36 -24.78 -0.19 10.18
C ASP A 36 -24.22 -0.98 8.98
N VAL A 37 -23.76 -2.21 9.23
CA VAL A 37 -23.21 -3.08 8.16
C VAL A 37 -24.16 -4.21 7.77
N GLN A 38 -25.22 -4.46 8.56
CA GLN A 38 -26.21 -5.48 8.27
C GLN A 38 -27.01 -5.13 7.00
N GLY A 39 -27.32 -6.15 6.20
CA GLY A 39 -28.01 -5.98 4.92
C GLY A 39 -27.11 -5.43 3.80
N THR A 40 -25.83 -5.17 4.05
CA THR A 40 -24.85 -4.79 3.04
C THR A 40 -24.19 -6.01 2.40
N PHE A 41 -23.28 -5.78 1.45
CA PHE A 41 -22.50 -6.84 0.79
C PHE A 41 -21.02 -6.51 0.87
N TYR A 42 -20.20 -7.54 1.06
CA TYR A 42 -18.76 -7.47 0.90
C TYR A 42 -18.32 -8.52 -0.13
N GLU A 43 -17.65 -8.10 -1.21
CA GLU A 43 -17.25 -8.99 -2.32
C GLU A 43 -18.40 -9.84 -2.90
N GLY A 44 -19.61 -9.26 -2.93
CA GLY A 44 -20.80 -9.97 -3.38
C GLY A 44 -21.40 -10.93 -2.33
N ILE A 45 -20.77 -11.08 -1.15
CA ILE A 45 -21.25 -11.91 -0.05
C ILE A 45 -22.12 -11.08 0.90
N PRO A 46 -23.34 -11.53 1.26
CA PRO A 46 -24.23 -10.77 2.13
C PRO A 46 -23.70 -10.69 3.57
N VAL A 47 -23.99 -9.57 4.22
CA VAL A 47 -23.76 -9.37 5.66
C VAL A 47 -25.10 -9.48 6.39
N ILE A 48 -25.28 -10.55 7.16
CA ILE A 48 -26.49 -10.80 7.93
C ILE A 48 -26.30 -10.39 9.40
N SER A 49 -27.40 -10.26 10.14
CA SER A 49 -27.35 -10.05 11.59
C SER A 49 -27.02 -11.35 12.33
N GLY A 50 -26.49 -11.22 13.58
CA GLY A 50 -26.27 -12.39 14.44
C GLY A 50 -27.56 -13.17 14.74
N GLU A 51 -28.71 -12.52 14.80
CA GLU A 51 -30.00 -13.17 15.04
C GLU A 51 -30.45 -14.05 13.85
N GLU A 52 -30.10 -13.69 12.62
CA GLU A 52 -30.47 -14.47 11.43
C GLU A 52 -29.78 -15.83 11.37
N LEU A 53 -28.65 -16.01 12.10
CA LEU A 53 -27.98 -17.31 12.23
C LEU A 53 -28.91 -18.41 12.75
N LYS A 54 -29.87 -18.06 13.61
CA LYS A 54 -30.87 -19.02 14.18
C LYS A 54 -31.72 -19.69 13.10
N ASN A 55 -31.86 -19.06 11.94
CA ASN A 55 -32.73 -19.50 10.86
C ASN A 55 -31.97 -20.25 9.77
N LEU A 56 -30.63 -20.40 9.90
CA LEU A 56 -29.82 -21.08 8.92
C LEU A 56 -29.65 -22.56 9.24
N ASP A 57 -29.60 -23.37 8.20
CA ASP A 57 -29.21 -24.77 8.33
C ASP A 57 -27.69 -24.87 8.53
N MET A 58 -27.29 -25.20 9.75
CA MET A 58 -25.88 -25.36 10.13
C MET A 58 -25.36 -26.79 9.91
N SER A 59 -26.13 -27.70 9.28
CA SER A 59 -25.73 -29.10 9.09
C SER A 59 -24.46 -29.25 8.26
N ASP A 60 -24.27 -28.40 7.24
CA ASP A 60 -23.08 -28.38 6.34
C ASP A 60 -22.36 -27.02 6.36
N THR A 61 -22.48 -26.27 7.46
CA THR A 61 -21.90 -24.93 7.59
C THR A 61 -21.20 -24.80 8.92
N ASP A 62 -19.97 -24.26 8.89
CA ASP A 62 -19.21 -23.87 10.09
C ASP A 62 -19.20 -22.35 10.25
N ILE A 63 -19.05 -21.90 11.49
CA ILE A 63 -18.83 -20.47 11.81
C ILE A 63 -17.36 -20.25 12.12
N VAL A 64 -16.79 -19.18 11.57
CA VAL A 64 -15.44 -18.69 11.88
C VAL A 64 -15.57 -17.30 12.50
N ILE A 65 -15.31 -17.18 13.77
CA ILE A 65 -15.33 -15.89 14.50
C ILE A 65 -14.02 -15.15 14.24
N CYS A 66 -14.08 -13.94 13.71
CA CYS A 66 -12.95 -13.14 13.29
C CYS A 66 -12.95 -11.76 13.97
N THR A 67 -12.97 -11.75 15.29
CA THR A 67 -12.94 -10.54 16.11
C THR A 67 -12.24 -10.81 17.44
N ARG A 68 -11.65 -9.76 18.03
CA ARG A 68 -11.07 -9.84 19.39
C ARG A 68 -12.12 -10.11 20.48
N ALA A 69 -13.39 -9.82 20.18
CA ALA A 69 -14.51 -10.10 21.07
C ALA A 69 -15.03 -11.56 20.94
N TYR A 70 -14.15 -12.50 20.57
CA TYR A 70 -14.53 -13.88 20.25
C TYR A 70 -15.24 -14.60 21.42
N ASP A 71 -14.88 -14.30 22.68
CA ASP A 71 -15.53 -14.89 23.86
C ASP A 71 -17.00 -14.46 23.97
N GLN A 72 -17.29 -13.17 23.70
CA GLN A 72 -18.65 -12.63 23.74
C GLN A 72 -19.49 -13.21 22.60
N ILE A 73 -18.91 -13.27 21.39
CA ILE A 73 -19.58 -13.85 20.23
C ILE A 73 -19.77 -15.36 20.41
N GLY A 74 -18.77 -16.07 20.92
CA GLY A 74 -18.87 -17.49 21.26
C GLY A 74 -20.00 -17.76 22.23
N SER A 75 -20.14 -16.95 23.29
CA SER A 75 -21.24 -17.02 24.24
C SER A 75 -22.61 -16.75 23.59
N GLN A 76 -22.65 -15.78 22.67
CA GLN A 76 -23.84 -15.44 21.90
C GLN A 76 -24.33 -16.62 21.04
N ILE A 77 -23.45 -17.20 20.23
CA ILE A 77 -23.83 -18.31 19.33
C ILE A 77 -24.08 -19.62 20.11
N SER A 78 -23.39 -19.83 21.23
CA SER A 78 -23.69 -20.95 22.15
C SER A 78 -25.10 -20.82 22.76
N GLY A 79 -25.53 -19.61 23.07
CA GLY A 79 -26.90 -19.31 23.47
C GLY A 79 -27.96 -19.61 22.39
N MET A 80 -27.53 -19.74 21.13
CA MET A 80 -28.35 -20.14 19.98
C MET A 80 -28.31 -21.65 19.71
N GLY A 81 -27.59 -22.41 20.52
CA GLY A 81 -27.42 -23.85 20.36
C GLY A 81 -26.26 -24.24 19.42
N ILE A 82 -25.39 -23.31 19.04
CA ILE A 82 -24.23 -23.56 18.20
C ILE A 82 -23.01 -23.65 19.12
N PHE A 83 -22.52 -24.87 19.36
CA PHE A 83 -21.46 -25.15 20.34
C PHE A 83 -20.11 -25.44 19.73
N SER A 84 -20.07 -25.72 18.42
CA SER A 84 -18.83 -25.97 17.68
C SER A 84 -18.62 -24.87 16.66
N TYR A 85 -17.50 -24.18 16.74
CA TYR A 85 -17.12 -23.08 15.85
C TYR A 85 -15.62 -22.92 15.81
N TYR A 86 -15.14 -22.10 14.91
CA TYR A 86 -13.73 -21.74 14.78
C TYR A 86 -13.52 -20.29 15.19
N VAL A 87 -12.33 -19.99 15.69
CA VAL A 87 -11.85 -18.62 15.93
C VAL A 87 -10.61 -18.39 15.12
N MET A 88 -10.58 -17.32 14.33
CA MET A 88 -9.42 -16.95 13.55
C MET A 88 -8.80 -15.67 14.07
N LEU A 89 -7.63 -15.79 14.68
CA LEU A 89 -6.86 -14.69 15.24
C LEU A 89 -5.44 -14.70 14.67
N GLU A 90 -4.93 -13.55 14.29
CA GLU A 90 -3.53 -13.36 13.87
C GLU A 90 -3.09 -14.33 12.74
N GLY A 91 -4.04 -14.80 11.93
CA GLY A 91 -3.78 -15.74 10.85
C GLY A 91 -3.83 -17.21 11.22
N PHE A 92 -4.07 -17.55 12.49
CA PHE A 92 -4.31 -18.91 12.96
C PHE A 92 -5.78 -19.19 13.15
N LEU A 93 -6.18 -20.43 12.83
CA LEU A 93 -7.51 -20.97 13.08
C LEU A 93 -7.48 -21.82 14.34
N TYR A 94 -8.42 -21.59 15.21
CA TYR A 94 -8.64 -22.39 16.41
C TYR A 94 -10.03 -23.02 16.33
N HIS A 95 -10.10 -24.33 16.53
CA HIS A 95 -11.38 -25.00 16.68
C HIS A 95 -11.82 -24.99 18.14
N THR A 96 -13.09 -24.65 18.39
CA THR A 96 -13.68 -24.73 19.71
C THR A 96 -14.71 -25.85 19.71
N ASP A 97 -14.40 -26.89 20.47
CA ASP A 97 -15.35 -27.90 20.86
C ASP A 97 -15.44 -27.85 22.39
N LEU A 98 -16.63 -27.98 22.93
CA LEU A 98 -16.85 -27.99 24.40
C LEU A 98 -16.10 -29.10 25.14
N THR A 99 -15.67 -30.12 24.42
CA THR A 99 -14.95 -31.28 24.96
C THR A 99 -13.43 -31.20 24.77
N GLU A 100 -12.90 -30.23 23.97
CA GLU A 100 -11.50 -30.13 23.62
C GLU A 100 -10.91 -28.75 23.94
N THR A 101 -9.65 -28.72 24.28
CA THR A 101 -8.86 -27.49 24.40
C THR A 101 -8.70 -26.90 23.00
N MET A 102 -8.79 -25.56 22.88
CA MET A 102 -8.47 -24.87 21.63
C MET A 102 -7.08 -25.27 21.12
N MET A 103 -7.04 -25.85 19.94
CA MET A 103 -5.81 -26.22 19.26
C MET A 103 -5.55 -25.28 18.09
N PRO A 104 -4.40 -24.60 18.01
CA PRO A 104 -4.06 -23.78 16.85
C PRO A 104 -3.86 -24.65 15.62
N VAL A 105 -4.56 -24.32 14.54
CA VAL A 105 -4.38 -24.95 13.23
C VAL A 105 -3.94 -23.86 12.27
N GLU A 106 -2.75 -24.00 11.68
CA GLU A 106 -2.30 -23.08 10.66
C GLU A 106 -3.16 -23.28 9.40
N ILE A 107 -3.91 -22.24 9.03
CA ILE A 107 -4.69 -22.24 7.80
C ILE A 107 -3.72 -21.99 6.65
N CYS A 108 -3.62 -22.89 5.74
CA CYS A 108 -2.76 -22.85 4.59
C CYS A 108 -1.42 -23.57 4.81
N ARG A 109 -1.45 -24.89 4.90
CA ARG A 109 -0.40 -25.69 4.27
C ARG A 109 -0.68 -25.64 2.77
N ALA A 110 -0.46 -24.49 2.15
CA ALA A 110 -0.45 -24.43 0.70
C ALA A 110 0.58 -25.46 0.20
N PRO A 111 0.24 -26.28 -0.79
CA PRO A 111 1.23 -27.12 -1.43
C PRO A 111 2.36 -26.19 -1.91
N TYR A 112 3.61 -26.64 -1.78
CA TYR A 112 4.76 -25.89 -2.29
C TYR A 112 4.55 -25.54 -3.76
N TYR A 113 4.85 -24.31 -4.11
CA TYR A 113 4.73 -23.85 -5.48
C TYR A 113 5.68 -24.63 -6.40
N ARG A 114 5.16 -25.10 -7.54
CA ARG A 114 5.92 -25.78 -8.57
C ARG A 114 5.83 -25.02 -9.88
N LYS A 115 6.96 -24.58 -10.39
CA LYS A 115 7.01 -23.86 -11.67
C LYS A 115 6.91 -24.82 -12.86
N LYS A 116 6.38 -24.32 -13.96
CA LYS A 116 6.38 -25.04 -15.24
C LYS A 116 7.72 -24.85 -15.95
N ASP A 117 8.05 -25.79 -16.85
CA ASP A 117 9.26 -25.69 -17.65
C ASP A 117 9.32 -24.40 -18.44
N GLY A 118 10.46 -23.71 -18.36
CA GLY A 118 10.67 -22.42 -19.03
C GLY A 118 9.99 -21.22 -18.38
N GLU A 119 9.23 -21.41 -17.32
CA GLU A 119 8.58 -20.33 -16.59
C GLU A 119 9.62 -19.51 -15.81
N LYS A 120 9.51 -18.18 -15.89
CA LYS A 120 10.19 -17.23 -15.00
C LYS A 120 9.19 -16.75 -13.96
N ASN A 121 9.59 -16.71 -12.70
CA ASN A 121 8.67 -16.29 -11.66
C ASN A 121 9.34 -15.44 -10.58
N ILE A 122 8.52 -14.63 -9.91
CA ILE A 122 8.91 -13.79 -8.78
C ILE A 122 7.86 -13.98 -7.69
N LEU A 123 8.31 -14.25 -6.47
CA LEU A 123 7.49 -14.16 -5.27
C LEU A 123 7.65 -12.78 -4.66
N PHE A 124 6.60 -11.99 -4.65
CA PHE A 124 6.52 -10.76 -3.86
C PHE A 124 6.13 -11.10 -2.43
N VAL A 125 6.88 -10.58 -1.46
CA VAL A 125 6.62 -10.80 -0.03
C VAL A 125 6.42 -9.44 0.63
N GLN A 126 5.29 -9.30 1.31
CA GLN A 126 4.95 -8.04 1.98
C GLN A 126 4.03 -8.29 3.18
N ASN A 127 4.12 -7.44 4.20
CA ASN A 127 3.23 -7.50 5.36
C ASN A 127 1.77 -7.26 4.95
N ALA A 128 1.54 -6.16 4.24
CA ALA A 128 0.27 -5.84 3.60
C ALA A 128 0.56 -5.27 2.21
N ALA A 129 -0.01 -5.87 1.17
CA ALA A 129 0.25 -5.47 -0.21
C ALA A 129 -0.09 -3.99 -0.45
N CYS A 130 0.85 -3.25 -1.02
CA CYS A 130 0.72 -1.82 -1.30
C CYS A 130 0.77 -1.54 -2.80
N ILE A 131 0.45 -0.30 -3.17
CA ILE A 131 0.42 0.15 -4.57
C ILE A 131 1.78 0.00 -5.28
N ARG A 132 2.90 0.15 -4.57
CA ARG A 132 4.25 -0.01 -5.14
C ARG A 132 4.51 -1.46 -5.57
N THR A 133 4.27 -2.41 -4.66
CA THR A 133 4.41 -3.85 -4.96
C THR A 133 3.55 -4.25 -6.16
N TYR A 134 2.31 -3.75 -6.21
CA TYR A 134 1.42 -3.94 -7.34
C TYR A 134 2.01 -3.42 -8.65
N LYS A 135 2.50 -2.17 -8.67
CA LYS A 135 3.07 -1.55 -9.88
C LYS A 135 4.27 -2.34 -10.39
N ILE A 136 5.18 -2.73 -9.51
CA ILE A 136 6.34 -3.55 -9.86
C ILE A 136 5.91 -4.92 -10.39
N ALA A 137 5.00 -5.61 -9.70
CA ALA A 137 4.49 -6.91 -10.11
C ALA A 137 3.83 -6.86 -11.50
N ARG A 138 3.01 -5.82 -11.76
CA ARG A 138 2.35 -5.63 -13.06
C ARG A 138 3.35 -5.44 -14.20
N VAL A 139 4.38 -4.65 -13.97
CA VAL A 139 5.45 -4.45 -14.96
C VAL A 139 6.19 -5.77 -15.21
N MET A 140 6.52 -6.53 -14.17
CA MET A 140 7.20 -7.80 -14.34
C MET A 140 6.32 -8.84 -15.03
N LYS A 141 5.00 -8.84 -14.80
CA LYS A 141 4.07 -9.67 -15.56
C LYS A 141 4.07 -9.31 -17.05
N GLN A 142 4.17 -8.03 -17.41
CA GLN A 142 4.31 -7.57 -18.80
C GLN A 142 5.63 -8.02 -19.44
N GLU A 143 6.70 -8.14 -18.66
CA GLU A 143 8.01 -8.68 -19.09
C GLU A 143 8.05 -10.24 -19.09
N GLY A 144 6.91 -10.89 -18.91
CA GLY A 144 6.75 -12.35 -19.04
C GLY A 144 7.07 -13.15 -17.78
N TYR A 145 7.15 -12.52 -16.62
CA TYR A 145 7.26 -13.22 -15.35
C TYR A 145 5.88 -13.64 -14.81
N ARG A 146 5.79 -14.83 -14.27
CA ARG A 146 4.71 -15.21 -13.38
C ARG A 146 4.96 -14.52 -12.03
N VAL A 147 4.00 -13.77 -11.54
CA VAL A 147 4.11 -13.03 -10.28
C VAL A 147 3.15 -13.62 -9.26
N CYS A 148 3.68 -13.89 -8.07
CA CYS A 148 2.97 -14.44 -6.94
C CYS A 148 3.12 -13.52 -5.72
N LEU A 149 2.19 -13.60 -4.77
CA LEU A 149 2.21 -12.80 -3.55
C LEU A 149 2.14 -13.66 -2.31
N LEU A 150 3.03 -13.39 -1.36
CA LEU A 150 2.94 -13.85 0.01
C LEU A 150 2.74 -12.65 0.93
N TYR A 151 1.72 -12.68 1.77
CA TYR A 151 1.48 -11.63 2.75
C TYR A 151 1.46 -12.21 4.17
N THR A 152 1.73 -11.36 5.18
CA THR A 152 1.83 -11.82 6.57
C THR A 152 0.71 -11.29 7.46
N MET A 153 0.27 -10.05 7.27
CA MET A 153 -0.73 -9.42 8.13
C MET A 153 -2.07 -9.21 7.44
N ALA A 154 -2.05 -8.69 6.24
CA ALA A 154 -3.26 -8.36 5.51
C ALA A 154 -3.12 -8.70 4.02
N PRO A 155 -4.15 -9.34 3.43
CA PRO A 155 -4.24 -9.50 1.99
C PRO A 155 -4.39 -8.11 1.34
N PRO A 156 -4.37 -8.03 -0.01
CA PRO A 156 -4.69 -6.79 -0.71
C PRO A 156 -6.00 -6.20 -0.17
N TYR A 157 -5.97 -4.94 0.25
CA TYR A 157 -7.15 -4.26 0.76
C TYR A 157 -8.21 -4.10 -0.33
N ALA A 158 -9.47 -3.94 0.08
CA ALA A 158 -10.58 -3.71 -0.84
C ALA A 158 -10.36 -2.49 -1.77
N ALA A 159 -9.62 -1.47 -1.32
CA ALA A 159 -9.20 -0.33 -2.14
C ALA A 159 -8.18 -0.71 -3.24
N TYR A 160 -7.56 -1.88 -3.13
CA TYR A 160 -6.55 -2.41 -4.05
C TYR A 160 -6.93 -3.81 -4.56
N MET A 161 -8.22 -4.12 -4.60
CA MET A 161 -8.74 -5.43 -5.04
C MET A 161 -8.40 -5.76 -6.49
N GLU A 162 -8.44 -4.77 -7.36
CA GLU A 162 -7.98 -4.87 -8.74
C GLU A 162 -6.52 -5.39 -8.83
N PHE A 163 -5.76 -5.26 -7.75
CA PHE A 163 -4.38 -5.69 -7.67
C PHE A 163 -4.24 -7.19 -7.38
N ALA A 164 -5.23 -7.80 -6.75
CA ALA A 164 -5.22 -9.24 -6.52
C ALA A 164 -5.20 -10.03 -7.84
N ASP A 165 -5.84 -9.51 -8.89
CA ASP A 165 -5.94 -10.15 -10.21
C ASP A 165 -4.60 -10.20 -10.98
N ILE A 166 -3.60 -9.45 -10.53
CA ILE A 166 -2.26 -9.51 -11.12
C ILE A 166 -1.51 -10.74 -10.69
N PHE A 167 -1.66 -11.13 -9.43
CA PHE A 167 -0.96 -12.26 -8.87
C PHE A 167 -1.64 -13.57 -9.25
N GLU A 168 -0.88 -14.49 -9.82
CA GLU A 168 -1.36 -15.81 -10.21
C GLU A 168 -1.77 -16.63 -8.98
N ASP A 169 -0.96 -16.55 -7.91
CA ASP A 169 -1.22 -17.16 -6.62
C ASP A 169 -0.94 -16.19 -5.47
N ILE A 170 -1.75 -16.31 -4.41
CA ILE A 170 -1.64 -15.47 -3.21
C ILE A 170 -1.70 -16.38 -1.99
N TRP A 171 -0.70 -16.25 -1.10
CA TRP A 171 -0.63 -16.99 0.15
C TRP A 171 -0.55 -16.06 1.35
N GLY A 172 -1.13 -16.48 2.48
CA GLY A 172 -1.02 -15.80 3.75
C GLY A 172 -0.31 -16.67 4.78
N PHE A 173 0.74 -16.14 5.38
CA PHE A 173 1.48 -16.80 6.46
C PHE A 173 1.62 -15.86 7.65
N SER A 174 1.56 -16.44 8.86
CA SER A 174 1.74 -15.70 10.13
C SER A 174 2.92 -16.24 10.96
N SER A 175 3.64 -17.22 10.44
CA SER A 175 4.77 -17.87 11.10
C SER A 175 6.05 -17.66 10.29
N ALA A 176 7.10 -17.16 10.94
CA ALA A 176 8.41 -17.01 10.30
C ALA A 176 8.95 -18.35 9.77
N ASN A 177 8.81 -19.43 10.54
CA ASN A 177 9.24 -20.77 10.12
C ASN A 177 8.41 -21.27 8.92
N GLY A 178 7.10 -21.00 8.91
CA GLY A 178 6.22 -21.36 7.79
C GLY A 178 6.61 -20.63 6.51
N ILE A 179 6.96 -19.33 6.59
CA ILE A 179 7.45 -18.54 5.46
C ILE A 179 8.75 -19.13 4.91
N VAL A 180 9.73 -19.37 5.77
CA VAL A 180 11.05 -19.92 5.38
C VAL A 180 10.88 -21.29 4.75
N ASP A 181 10.10 -22.19 5.37
CA ASP A 181 9.84 -23.54 4.87
C ASP A 181 9.17 -23.50 3.50
N PHE A 182 8.10 -22.70 3.36
CA PHE A 182 7.37 -22.57 2.11
C PHE A 182 8.25 -22.06 0.97
N ILE A 183 9.02 -21.00 1.19
CA ILE A 183 9.89 -20.40 0.17
C ILE A 183 11.02 -21.36 -0.20
N SER A 184 11.68 -21.97 0.79
CA SER A 184 12.81 -22.88 0.57
C SER A 184 12.44 -24.12 -0.24
N ASN A 185 11.24 -24.65 -0.03
CA ASN A 185 10.75 -25.85 -0.70
C ASN A 185 9.91 -25.56 -1.96
N SER A 186 9.72 -24.29 -2.32
CA SER A 186 9.04 -23.87 -3.55
C SER A 186 10.03 -23.52 -4.67
N ASP A 187 9.55 -23.56 -5.93
CA ASP A 187 10.39 -23.33 -7.11
C ASP A 187 10.42 -21.86 -7.54
N PHE A 188 10.53 -20.92 -6.59
CA PHE A 188 10.69 -19.52 -6.90
C PHE A 188 12.10 -19.20 -7.42
N ASP A 189 12.17 -18.41 -8.49
CA ASP A 189 13.43 -17.93 -9.06
C ASP A 189 14.01 -16.78 -8.24
N ILE A 190 13.15 -15.88 -7.74
CA ILE A 190 13.51 -14.69 -6.97
C ILE A 190 12.43 -14.43 -5.93
N VAL A 191 12.86 -13.95 -4.77
CA VAL A 191 11.99 -13.40 -3.74
C VAL A 191 12.22 -11.89 -3.67
N HIS A 192 11.21 -11.10 -4.00
CA HIS A 192 11.21 -9.64 -3.87
C HIS A 192 10.44 -9.27 -2.60
N CYS A 193 11.14 -8.80 -1.58
CA CYS A 193 10.57 -8.55 -0.26
C CYS A 193 10.60 -7.05 0.09
N SER A 194 9.43 -6.51 0.41
CA SER A 194 9.30 -5.15 0.94
C SER A 194 9.86 -5.04 2.36
N ASN A 195 10.53 -3.93 2.65
CA ASN A 195 11.11 -3.64 3.97
C ASN A 195 10.08 -3.08 4.98
N GLU A 196 8.83 -3.12 4.70
CA GLU A 196 7.77 -2.70 5.63
C GLU A 196 7.07 -3.93 6.27
N PRO A 197 7.65 -4.51 7.35
CA PRO A 197 8.87 -4.11 8.10
C PRO A 197 10.17 -4.84 7.68
N ASP A 198 11.36 -4.29 8.00
CA ASP A 198 12.67 -4.89 7.69
C ASP A 198 12.84 -6.32 8.23
N ILE A 199 12.20 -6.67 9.37
CA ILE A 199 12.23 -8.04 9.90
C ILE A 199 11.71 -9.07 8.90
N LEU A 200 10.79 -8.70 8.02
CA LEU A 200 10.27 -9.61 7.01
C LEU A 200 11.34 -9.95 5.98
N VAL A 201 12.15 -8.97 5.57
CA VAL A 201 13.32 -9.20 4.70
C VAL A 201 14.30 -10.18 5.39
N ASN A 202 14.57 -9.95 6.68
CA ASN A 202 15.46 -10.83 7.46
C ASN A 202 14.94 -12.27 7.58
N ILE A 203 13.62 -12.45 7.63
CA ILE A 203 13.00 -13.79 7.64
C ILE A 203 13.21 -14.46 6.28
N VAL A 204 12.88 -13.80 5.17
CA VAL A 204 12.97 -14.41 3.84
C VAL A 204 14.41 -14.68 3.40
N GLN A 205 15.41 -13.95 3.92
CA GLN A 205 16.84 -14.22 3.72
C GLN A 205 17.29 -15.58 4.29
N LYS A 206 16.49 -16.20 5.17
CA LYS A 206 16.76 -17.55 5.68
C LYS A 206 16.30 -18.64 4.72
N ALA A 207 15.51 -18.31 3.73
CA ALA A 207 15.14 -19.24 2.68
C ALA A 207 16.28 -19.34 1.64
N ASN A 208 16.47 -20.52 1.07
CA ASN A 208 17.55 -20.80 0.13
C ASN A 208 17.21 -20.31 -1.27
N LYS A 209 16.99 -19.01 -1.41
CA LYS A 209 16.59 -18.31 -2.66
C LYS A 209 17.26 -16.95 -2.76
N PRO A 210 17.51 -16.42 -3.97
CA PRO A 210 17.98 -15.05 -4.13
C PRO A 210 16.90 -14.06 -3.66
N VAL A 211 17.30 -13.11 -2.80
CA VAL A 211 16.42 -12.11 -2.21
C VAL A 211 16.76 -10.73 -2.74
N VAL A 212 15.73 -10.00 -3.15
CA VAL A 212 15.78 -8.57 -3.44
C VAL A 212 15.03 -7.83 -2.32
N ALA A 213 15.71 -6.99 -1.57
CA ALA A 213 15.10 -6.10 -0.58
C ALA A 213 14.58 -4.85 -1.28
N ASP A 214 13.28 -4.55 -1.18
CA ASP A 214 12.68 -3.32 -1.69
C ASP A 214 12.45 -2.34 -0.54
N THR A 215 13.29 -1.32 -0.46
CA THR A 215 13.27 -0.31 0.59
C THR A 215 12.37 0.86 0.16
N HIS A 216 11.20 0.92 0.77
CA HIS A 216 10.24 2.02 0.60
C HIS A 216 10.66 3.22 1.44
N ASP A 217 10.93 2.96 2.71
CA ASP A 217 11.37 3.93 3.70
C ASP A 217 12.54 3.36 4.49
N MET A 218 13.57 4.16 4.66
CA MET A 218 14.76 3.78 5.41
C MET A 218 14.61 4.20 6.88
N GLN A 219 14.64 3.24 7.80
CA GLN A 219 14.38 3.51 9.22
C GLN A 219 15.38 4.50 9.81
N SER A 220 16.65 4.36 9.45
CA SER A 220 17.74 5.18 10.00
C SER A 220 17.68 6.68 9.63
N ILE A 221 16.75 7.09 8.76
CA ILE A 221 16.51 8.50 8.42
C ILE A 221 15.13 9.00 8.90
N ARG A 222 14.37 8.17 9.62
CA ARG A 222 13.03 8.51 10.13
C ARG A 222 13.02 9.28 11.47
N GLY A 223 14.19 9.61 12.04
CA GLY A 223 14.30 10.28 13.35
C GLY A 223 14.66 9.30 14.47
N ASP A 224 14.11 9.49 15.68
CA ASP A 224 14.41 8.67 16.85
C ASP A 224 13.86 7.25 16.69
N ILE A 225 14.72 6.32 16.30
CA ILE A 225 14.41 4.90 16.20
C ILE A 225 15.29 4.07 17.12
N GLY A 226 14.76 2.93 17.57
CA GLY A 226 15.50 2.01 18.43
C GLY A 226 16.64 1.29 17.71
N ILE A 227 17.61 0.84 18.48
CA ILE A 227 18.78 0.09 17.95
C ILE A 227 18.37 -1.20 17.23
N ASP A 228 17.27 -1.82 17.63
CA ASP A 228 16.68 -3.00 16.99
C ASP A 228 16.27 -2.72 15.55
N ALA A 229 15.59 -1.59 15.27
CA ALA A 229 15.25 -1.18 13.93
C ALA A 229 16.49 -0.93 13.05
N LEU A 230 17.53 -0.31 13.61
CA LEU A 230 18.81 -0.11 12.91
C LEU A 230 19.52 -1.41 12.56
N ILE A 231 19.50 -2.39 13.47
CA ILE A 231 20.07 -3.72 13.24
C ILE A 231 19.30 -4.44 12.13
N LEU A 232 17.97 -4.40 12.16
CA LEU A 232 17.13 -5.06 11.16
C LEU A 232 17.33 -4.44 9.77
N GLU A 233 17.41 -3.11 9.68
CA GLU A 233 17.73 -2.40 8.44
C GLU A 233 19.11 -2.77 7.90
N TYR A 234 20.12 -2.81 8.77
CA TYR A 234 21.46 -3.25 8.40
C TYR A 234 21.45 -4.67 7.80
N LEU A 235 20.82 -5.62 8.50
CA LEU A 235 20.74 -7.00 8.04
C LEU A 235 19.93 -7.13 6.73
N ALA A 236 18.85 -6.40 6.58
CA ALA A 236 18.04 -6.40 5.36
C ALA A 236 18.87 -5.95 4.14
N ASN A 237 19.61 -4.84 4.29
CA ASN A 237 20.44 -4.30 3.23
C ASN A 237 21.69 -5.13 2.93
N THR A 238 22.36 -5.69 3.95
CA THR A 238 23.64 -6.40 3.76
C THR A 238 23.46 -7.88 3.44
N GLY A 239 22.34 -8.48 3.80
CA GLY A 239 22.07 -9.92 3.62
C GLY A 239 21.31 -10.28 2.34
N SER A 240 20.85 -9.31 1.55
CA SER A 240 20.13 -9.54 0.28
C SER A 240 21.07 -9.53 -0.92
N GLU A 241 20.80 -10.32 -1.95
CA GLU A 241 21.59 -10.36 -3.20
C GLU A 241 21.36 -9.14 -4.08
N GLY A 242 20.21 -8.50 -3.94
CA GLY A 242 19.88 -7.25 -4.62
C GLY A 242 19.09 -6.32 -3.74
N ALA A 243 19.09 -5.03 -4.08
CA ALA A 243 18.31 -4.01 -3.40
C ALA A 243 17.62 -3.09 -4.39
N VAL A 244 16.35 -2.80 -4.12
CA VAL A 244 15.57 -1.80 -4.84
C VAL A 244 15.27 -0.66 -3.88
N TYR A 245 15.52 0.57 -4.31
CA TYR A 245 15.25 1.76 -3.50
C TYR A 245 14.24 2.68 -4.18
N VAL A 246 13.41 3.33 -3.36
CA VAL A 246 12.36 4.23 -3.85
C VAL A 246 12.92 5.53 -4.44
N SER A 247 14.15 5.90 -4.12
CA SER A 247 14.80 7.10 -4.65
C SER A 247 16.32 6.95 -4.71
N ALA A 248 16.96 7.75 -5.56
CA ALA A 248 18.41 7.84 -5.61
C ALA A 248 19.01 8.32 -4.28
N TYR A 249 18.34 9.26 -3.61
CA TYR A 249 18.76 9.75 -2.29
C TYR A 249 18.92 8.63 -1.26
N ILE A 250 17.89 7.77 -1.14
CA ILE A 250 17.97 6.61 -0.22
C ILE A 250 19.04 5.61 -0.68
N ALA A 251 19.13 5.34 -1.99
CA ALA A 251 20.11 4.41 -2.53
C ALA A 251 21.56 4.86 -2.22
N ASP A 252 21.84 6.15 -2.34
CA ASP A 252 23.19 6.68 -2.10
C ASP A 252 23.54 6.64 -0.60
N ILE A 253 22.60 6.98 0.29
CA ILE A 253 22.78 6.81 1.74
C ILE A 253 23.04 5.34 2.08
N ALA A 254 22.24 4.41 1.53
CA ALA A 254 22.38 2.99 1.80
C ALA A 254 23.74 2.44 1.30
N LYS A 255 24.15 2.82 0.08
CA LYS A 255 25.44 2.44 -0.49
C LYS A 255 26.59 2.90 0.40
N ASP A 256 26.60 4.17 0.81
CA ASP A 256 27.65 4.69 1.69
C ASP A 256 27.63 4.05 3.07
N LYS A 257 26.48 4.00 3.71
CA LYS A 257 26.29 3.49 5.07
C LYS A 257 26.60 2.02 5.20
N TYR A 258 26.16 1.20 4.24
CA TYR A 258 26.27 -0.27 4.30
C TYR A 258 27.36 -0.83 3.38
N LYS A 259 28.10 0.03 2.68
CA LYS A 259 29.19 -0.36 1.77
C LYS A 259 28.73 -1.35 0.69
N LEU A 260 27.68 -0.97 -0.05
CA LEU A 260 27.04 -1.83 -1.05
C LEU A 260 27.69 -1.75 -2.44
N ASP A 261 28.92 -1.32 -2.57
CA ASP A 261 29.59 -1.02 -3.86
C ASP A 261 29.59 -2.18 -4.86
N ASN A 262 29.56 -3.42 -4.38
CA ASN A 262 29.53 -4.63 -5.21
C ASN A 262 28.15 -5.29 -5.28
N ARG A 263 27.11 -4.63 -4.79
CA ARG A 263 25.73 -5.16 -4.79
C ARG A 263 24.95 -4.74 -5.98
N ASN A 264 24.03 -5.61 -6.41
CA ASN A 264 23.04 -5.24 -7.41
C ASN A 264 22.06 -4.24 -6.78
N VAL A 265 22.10 -3.00 -7.20
CA VAL A 265 21.21 -1.93 -6.72
C VAL A 265 20.41 -1.37 -7.88
N PHE A 266 19.11 -1.22 -7.67
CA PHE A 266 18.20 -0.61 -8.63
C PHE A 266 17.38 0.50 -7.95
N VAL A 267 17.14 1.59 -8.68
CA VAL A 267 16.31 2.70 -8.17
C VAL A 267 15.07 2.81 -9.02
N VAL A 268 13.91 2.80 -8.39
CA VAL A 268 12.65 3.06 -9.06
C VAL A 268 11.72 3.85 -8.14
N ASN A 269 11.35 5.05 -8.57
CA ASN A 269 10.42 5.92 -7.87
C ASN A 269 8.98 5.35 -7.88
N ASN A 270 8.11 5.92 -7.06
CA ASN A 270 6.68 5.56 -7.02
C ASN A 270 5.90 6.17 -8.20
N LEU A 271 6.32 5.84 -9.41
CA LEU A 271 5.77 6.37 -10.65
C LEU A 271 4.34 5.87 -10.91
N VAL A 272 3.61 6.54 -11.79
CA VAL A 272 2.39 5.96 -12.38
C VAL A 272 2.74 4.76 -13.26
N MET A 273 1.79 3.86 -13.47
CA MET A 273 2.02 2.67 -14.32
C MET A 273 2.39 3.05 -15.75
N GLU A 274 1.56 3.84 -16.35
CA GLU A 274 1.71 4.43 -17.69
C GLU A 274 0.95 5.75 -17.71
N GLN A 275 1.34 6.66 -18.55
CA GLN A 275 0.58 7.88 -18.76
C GLN A 275 -0.68 7.52 -19.56
N VAL A 276 -1.83 7.81 -18.98
CA VAL A 276 -3.11 7.61 -19.64
C VAL A 276 -3.59 8.98 -20.14
N ALA A 277 -3.89 9.09 -21.42
CA ALA A 277 -4.58 10.26 -21.94
C ALA A 277 -5.98 10.34 -21.30
N ILE A 278 -6.14 11.23 -20.33
CA ILE A 278 -7.39 11.41 -19.61
C ILE A 278 -8.20 12.45 -20.37
N PRO A 279 -9.41 12.10 -20.82
CA PRO A 279 -10.31 13.09 -21.42
C PRO A 279 -10.58 14.22 -20.43
N ARG A 280 -10.10 15.42 -20.68
CA ARG A 280 -10.37 16.62 -19.86
C ARG A 280 -11.82 17.07 -20.09
N THR A 281 -12.78 16.22 -19.72
CA THR A 281 -14.21 16.46 -19.95
C THR A 281 -14.85 17.27 -18.83
N LEU A 282 -14.18 17.38 -17.68
CA LEU A 282 -14.68 18.13 -16.54
C LEU A 282 -14.24 19.61 -16.66
N PRO A 283 -15.17 20.57 -16.49
CA PRO A 283 -14.81 21.98 -16.50
C PRO A 283 -13.96 22.34 -15.26
N LYS A 284 -12.98 23.21 -15.44
CA LYS A 284 -12.22 23.77 -14.32
C LYS A 284 -13.17 24.52 -13.38
N LEU A 285 -13.03 24.32 -12.06
CA LEU A 285 -13.82 25.05 -11.07
C LEU A 285 -13.54 26.55 -11.16
N SER A 286 -12.28 26.92 -11.39
CA SER A 286 -11.88 28.32 -11.60
C SER A 286 -12.54 29.01 -12.80
N SER A 287 -13.10 28.27 -13.75
CA SER A 287 -13.91 28.84 -14.83
C SER A 287 -15.30 29.28 -14.38
N LEU A 288 -15.77 28.81 -13.23
CA LEU A 288 -17.11 29.09 -12.70
C LEU A 288 -17.12 30.31 -11.78
N ASP A 289 -16.08 30.48 -10.94
CA ASP A 289 -16.05 31.52 -9.89
C ASP A 289 -14.83 32.45 -9.97
N HIS A 290 -13.92 32.21 -10.93
CA HIS A 290 -12.67 32.97 -11.14
C HIS A 290 -11.69 32.95 -9.96
N LYS A 291 -11.77 31.90 -9.11
CA LYS A 291 -10.84 31.68 -8.02
C LYS A 291 -9.85 30.55 -8.34
N ILE A 292 -8.80 30.43 -7.56
CA ILE A 292 -7.85 29.33 -7.68
C ILE A 292 -8.35 28.17 -6.85
N HIS A 293 -8.36 26.98 -7.44
CA HIS A 293 -8.73 25.72 -6.80
C HIS A 293 -7.55 24.74 -6.84
N CYS A 294 -6.97 24.48 -5.68
CA CYS A 294 -5.90 23.49 -5.51
C CYS A 294 -6.49 22.15 -5.05
N VAL A 295 -5.85 21.04 -5.43
CA VAL A 295 -6.23 19.72 -4.95
C VAL A 295 -5.09 19.06 -4.16
N TYR A 296 -5.44 18.39 -3.06
CA TYR A 296 -4.58 17.49 -2.31
C TYR A 296 -5.18 16.08 -2.31
N GLU A 297 -4.34 15.07 -2.49
CA GLU A 297 -4.72 13.67 -2.32
C GLU A 297 -3.78 12.97 -1.33
N GLY A 298 -4.34 12.08 -0.52
CA GLY A 298 -3.60 11.27 0.43
C GLY A 298 -4.04 11.43 1.87
N GLY A 299 -3.36 10.72 2.77
CA GLY A 299 -3.66 10.78 4.20
C GLY A 299 -3.43 12.16 4.80
N VAL A 300 -4.22 12.50 5.79
CA VAL A 300 -4.08 13.67 6.67
C VAL A 300 -4.07 13.19 8.13
N VAL A 301 -3.34 13.89 9.01
CA VAL A 301 -3.17 13.52 10.42
C VAL A 301 -3.41 14.75 11.28
N GLY A 302 -4.19 14.61 12.36
CA GLY A 302 -4.66 15.73 13.17
C GLY A 302 -4.20 15.78 14.62
N ASP A 303 -3.65 14.71 15.11
CA ASP A 303 -3.29 14.56 16.52
C ASP A 303 -1.78 14.74 16.80
N ASP A 304 -0.95 14.79 15.75
CA ASP A 304 0.49 14.98 15.86
C ASP A 304 0.97 16.12 14.96
N LYS A 305 1.29 17.26 15.57
CA LYS A 305 1.82 18.45 14.88
C LYS A 305 3.19 18.25 14.22
N ASN A 306 3.93 17.24 14.61
CA ASN A 306 5.22 16.90 14.02
C ASN A 306 5.09 15.91 12.85
N ASN A 307 3.89 15.40 12.62
CA ASN A 307 3.64 14.51 11.50
C ASN A 307 3.71 15.28 10.17
N HIS A 308 4.34 14.68 9.18
CA HIS A 308 4.50 15.27 7.85
C HIS A 308 3.15 15.49 7.10
N ARG A 309 2.06 14.92 7.61
CA ARG A 309 0.69 15.06 7.08
C ARG A 309 -0.21 15.93 7.96
N PHE A 310 0.38 16.74 8.85
CA PHE A 310 -0.33 17.75 9.62
C PHE A 310 -0.32 19.07 8.85
N PHE A 311 -1.49 19.57 8.43
CA PHE A 311 -1.59 20.67 7.47
C PHE A 311 -2.31 21.93 7.99
N ASP A 312 -2.80 21.95 9.22
CA ASP A 312 -3.67 23.00 9.75
C ASP A 312 -3.14 24.41 9.44
N ASP A 313 -1.90 24.72 9.85
CA ASP A 313 -1.30 26.04 9.66
C ASP A 313 -0.98 26.36 8.19
N MET A 314 -0.57 25.36 7.44
CA MET A 314 -0.20 25.50 6.04
C MET A 314 -1.42 25.78 5.16
N TRP A 315 -2.47 24.99 5.34
CA TRP A 315 -3.72 25.17 4.58
C TRP A 315 -4.43 26.45 4.97
N LYS A 316 -4.36 26.84 6.26
CA LYS A 316 -4.87 28.14 6.66
C LYS A 316 -4.21 29.29 5.91
N LYS A 317 -2.88 29.28 5.76
CA LYS A 317 -2.17 30.32 4.99
C LYS A 317 -2.60 30.38 3.53
N ILE A 318 -2.79 29.22 2.90
CA ILE A 318 -3.27 29.14 1.50
C ILE A 318 -4.68 29.70 1.38
N THR A 319 -5.58 29.33 2.29
CA THR A 319 -6.97 29.82 2.26
C THR A 319 -7.10 31.29 2.67
N ASP A 320 -6.25 31.82 3.58
CA ASP A 320 -6.18 33.25 3.90
C ASP A 320 -5.77 34.09 2.67
N ALA A 321 -5.06 33.48 1.69
CA ALA A 321 -4.77 34.10 0.39
C ALA A 321 -5.96 34.03 -0.61
N GLY A 322 -7.13 33.52 -0.19
CA GLY A 322 -8.34 33.43 -1.01
C GLY A 322 -8.32 32.29 -2.03
N VAL A 323 -7.59 31.21 -1.74
CA VAL A 323 -7.46 30.02 -2.58
C VAL A 323 -8.25 28.86 -1.98
N HIS A 324 -9.00 28.14 -2.80
CA HIS A 324 -9.72 26.94 -2.38
C HIS A 324 -8.78 25.73 -2.34
N ILE A 325 -8.92 24.92 -1.29
CA ILE A 325 -8.26 23.62 -1.17
C ILE A 325 -9.34 22.54 -1.17
N HIS A 326 -9.27 21.64 -2.14
CA HIS A 326 -10.07 20.43 -2.20
C HIS A 326 -9.18 19.24 -1.83
N PHE A 327 -9.68 18.32 -1.01
CA PHE A 327 -8.84 17.17 -0.67
C PHE A 327 -9.61 15.86 -0.63
N TYR A 328 -8.94 14.83 -1.15
CA TYR A 328 -9.38 13.44 -1.13
C TYR A 328 -8.52 12.66 -0.14
N SER A 329 -9.15 12.07 0.88
CA SER A 329 -8.41 11.37 1.93
C SER A 329 -9.14 10.14 2.45
N PRO A 330 -8.44 9.00 2.64
CA PRO A 330 -8.96 7.83 3.33
C PRO A 330 -8.83 7.93 4.86
N SER A 331 -8.34 9.06 5.39
CA SER A 331 -8.14 9.27 6.83
C SER A 331 -9.48 9.36 7.58
N ASP A 332 -9.42 9.41 8.92
CA ASP A 332 -10.62 9.52 9.76
C ASP A 332 -11.50 10.70 9.33
N ILE A 333 -12.76 10.41 9.07
CA ILE A 333 -13.72 11.39 8.54
C ILE A 333 -13.97 12.53 9.51
N THR A 334 -13.88 12.29 10.82
CA THR A 334 -14.09 13.31 11.85
C THR A 334 -12.99 14.36 11.78
N TYR A 335 -11.75 13.90 11.57
CA TYR A 335 -10.63 14.81 11.37
C TYR A 335 -10.70 15.53 10.03
N CYS A 336 -11.06 14.84 8.95
CA CYS A 336 -11.25 15.49 7.65
C CYS A 336 -12.28 16.61 7.70
N LYS A 337 -13.41 16.39 8.38
CA LYS A 337 -14.43 17.43 8.59
C LYS A 337 -13.95 18.58 9.48
N ARG A 338 -13.13 18.28 10.50
CA ARG A 338 -12.53 19.33 11.33
C ARG A 338 -11.61 20.25 10.52
N LEU A 339 -10.95 19.77 9.48
CA LEU A 339 -10.15 20.61 8.60
C LEU A 339 -11.01 21.63 7.85
N GLU A 340 -12.26 21.30 7.51
CA GLU A 340 -13.21 22.23 6.90
C GLU A 340 -13.57 23.38 7.86
N ASP A 341 -13.54 23.16 9.19
CA ASP A 341 -13.80 24.19 10.21
C ASP A 341 -12.69 25.27 10.28
N ILE A 342 -11.51 25.01 9.67
CA ILE A 342 -10.40 25.98 9.63
C ILE A 342 -10.73 27.15 8.69
N SER A 343 -11.43 26.86 7.58
CA SER A 343 -11.79 27.86 6.57
C SER A 343 -12.90 27.33 5.65
N ASP A 344 -13.87 28.21 5.30
CA ASP A 344 -14.91 27.91 4.29
C ASP A 344 -14.33 27.59 2.88
N LEU A 345 -13.02 27.76 2.69
CA LEU A 345 -12.32 27.47 1.45
C LEU A 345 -11.63 26.11 1.46
N ILE A 346 -11.80 25.29 2.50
CA ILE A 346 -11.33 23.90 2.58
C ILE A 346 -12.51 22.98 2.35
N HIS A 347 -12.37 22.02 1.42
CA HIS A 347 -13.45 21.14 0.98
C HIS A 347 -13.00 19.69 1.02
N TYR A 348 -13.63 18.88 1.87
CA TYR A 348 -13.43 17.43 1.91
C TYR A 348 -14.30 16.75 0.85
N GLU A 349 -13.67 16.17 -0.15
CA GLU A 349 -14.32 15.54 -1.30
C GLU A 349 -14.51 14.00 -1.12
N GLY A 350 -14.22 13.49 0.07
CA GLY A 350 -14.32 12.07 0.38
C GLY A 350 -13.07 11.26 0.02
N SER A 351 -13.25 9.98 -0.21
CA SER A 351 -12.17 9.05 -0.59
C SER A 351 -12.54 8.33 -1.88
N ILE A 352 -11.79 8.57 -2.91
CA ILE A 352 -11.85 7.86 -4.19
C ILE A 352 -10.44 7.46 -4.61
N SER A 353 -10.31 6.44 -5.43
CA SER A 353 -9.01 5.90 -5.84
C SER A 353 -8.94 5.62 -7.34
N GLY A 354 -7.73 5.37 -7.82
CA GLY A 354 -7.46 4.94 -9.18
C GLY A 354 -7.83 5.98 -10.24
N GLU A 355 -8.27 5.52 -11.39
CA GLU A 355 -8.57 6.36 -12.57
C GLU A 355 -9.66 7.41 -12.29
N LYS A 356 -10.59 7.11 -11.39
CA LYS A 356 -11.64 8.05 -11.00
C LYS A 356 -11.07 9.29 -10.31
N LEU A 357 -10.09 9.09 -9.41
CA LEU A 357 -9.42 10.20 -8.73
C LEU A 357 -8.67 11.08 -9.73
N ILE A 358 -7.94 10.47 -10.67
CA ILE A 358 -7.19 11.21 -11.68
C ILE A 358 -8.13 12.05 -12.57
N LEU A 359 -9.28 11.49 -12.97
CA LEU A 359 -10.30 12.24 -13.72
C LEU A 359 -10.84 13.41 -12.91
N GLU A 360 -11.20 13.20 -11.64
CA GLU A 360 -11.69 14.24 -10.76
C GLU A 360 -10.66 15.37 -10.55
N MET A 361 -9.38 15.02 -10.44
CA MET A 361 -8.31 16.01 -10.29
C MET A 361 -8.23 17.00 -11.47
N THR A 362 -8.68 16.62 -12.66
CA THR A 362 -8.66 17.53 -13.83
C THR A 362 -9.50 18.79 -13.66
N LYS A 363 -10.40 18.84 -12.66
CA LYS A 363 -11.24 20.03 -12.35
C LYS A 363 -10.46 21.17 -11.71
N TYR A 364 -9.28 20.90 -11.14
CA TYR A 364 -8.52 21.85 -10.32
C TYR A 364 -7.40 22.51 -11.11
N ASP A 365 -6.84 23.57 -10.57
CA ASP A 365 -5.80 24.37 -11.24
C ASP A 365 -4.41 23.83 -11.00
N CYS A 366 -4.13 23.31 -9.78
CA CYS A 366 -2.84 22.71 -9.44
C CYS A 366 -2.96 21.66 -8.33
N GLY A 367 -1.99 20.75 -8.28
CA GLY A 367 -1.88 19.72 -7.25
C GLY A 367 -0.91 20.11 -6.12
N LEU A 368 -1.29 19.86 -4.86
CA LEU A 368 -0.48 20.17 -3.68
C LEU A 368 0.36 18.97 -3.26
N ALA A 369 1.62 18.94 -3.64
CA ALA A 369 2.63 18.00 -3.15
C ALA A 369 3.39 18.62 -1.95
N VAL A 370 2.64 19.06 -0.96
CA VAL A 370 3.16 19.75 0.23
C VAL A 370 3.26 18.81 1.42
N PHE A 371 4.25 19.04 2.29
CA PHE A 371 4.47 18.27 3.50
C PHE A 371 4.88 19.17 4.66
N ASN A 372 4.45 18.82 5.86
CA ASN A 372 4.90 19.47 7.08
C ASN A 372 6.30 18.95 7.43
N SER A 373 7.32 19.62 6.89
CA SER A 373 8.73 19.29 7.14
C SER A 373 9.19 19.93 8.43
N VAL A 374 9.61 19.09 9.38
CA VAL A 374 10.22 19.48 10.65
C VAL A 374 11.56 18.76 10.79
N ASP A 375 12.43 19.24 11.69
CA ASP A 375 13.79 18.67 11.85
C ASP A 375 13.80 17.15 12.02
N ASN A 376 12.80 16.61 12.71
CA ASN A 376 12.70 15.17 13.01
C ASN A 376 12.32 14.30 11.79
N ASN A 377 11.66 14.86 10.78
CA ASN A 377 11.21 14.09 9.60
C ASN A 377 11.88 14.49 8.28
N ARG A 378 12.70 15.54 8.29
CA ARG A 378 13.26 16.17 7.09
C ARG A 378 14.02 15.18 6.21
N PHE A 379 14.95 14.41 6.78
CA PHE A 379 15.77 13.48 5.99
C PHE A 379 14.93 12.36 5.39
N HIS A 380 13.93 11.88 6.12
CA HIS A 380 12.97 10.92 5.60
C HIS A 380 12.19 11.47 4.40
N LEU A 381 11.73 12.71 4.48
CA LEU A 381 10.96 13.35 3.41
C LEU A 381 11.82 13.63 2.18
N GLU A 382 13.11 13.99 2.33
CA GLU A 382 14.02 14.15 1.18
C GLU A 382 14.21 12.84 0.40
N GLY A 383 14.12 11.69 1.08
CA GLY A 383 14.17 10.37 0.45
C GLY A 383 12.85 9.89 -0.14
N ALA A 384 11.75 10.52 0.21
CA ALA A 384 10.43 10.06 -0.21
C ALA A 384 10.17 10.29 -1.71
N SER A 385 9.46 9.34 -2.33
CA SER A 385 8.94 9.48 -3.69
C SER A 385 7.40 9.40 -3.64
N PRO A 386 6.70 10.51 -3.37
CA PRO A 386 5.26 10.48 -3.20
C PRO A 386 4.54 10.23 -4.54
N ASN A 387 3.60 9.29 -4.56
CA ASN A 387 2.78 8.97 -5.73
C ASN A 387 2.09 10.20 -6.31
N LYS A 388 1.53 11.05 -5.44
CA LYS A 388 0.77 12.24 -5.81
C LYS A 388 1.50 13.18 -6.77
N LEU A 389 2.83 13.27 -6.67
CA LEU A 389 3.63 14.10 -7.57
C LEU A 389 3.42 13.70 -9.04
N TYR A 390 3.50 12.40 -9.30
CA TYR A 390 3.33 11.84 -10.65
C TYR A 390 1.85 11.74 -11.06
N GLU A 391 0.95 11.55 -10.10
CA GLU A 391 -0.49 11.49 -10.33
C GLU A 391 -1.06 12.85 -10.74
N TYR A 392 -0.58 13.96 -10.13
CA TYR A 392 -0.93 15.31 -10.58
C TYR A 392 -0.45 15.60 -12.00
N ILE A 393 0.79 15.26 -12.30
CA ILE A 393 1.35 15.41 -13.65
C ILE A 393 0.55 14.57 -14.66
N ASN A 394 0.17 13.34 -14.29
CA ASN A 394 -0.67 12.49 -15.13
C ASN A 394 -2.07 13.09 -15.38
N ALA A 395 -2.62 13.80 -14.39
CA ALA A 395 -3.87 14.56 -14.52
C ALA A 395 -3.70 15.88 -15.32
N GLY A 396 -2.48 16.20 -15.75
CA GLY A 396 -2.16 17.46 -16.44
C GLY A 396 -2.19 18.68 -15.51
N LEU A 397 -1.98 18.46 -14.21
CA LEU A 397 -1.92 19.54 -13.21
C LEU A 397 -0.48 19.93 -12.92
N PRO A 398 -0.15 21.22 -12.96
CA PRO A 398 1.10 21.69 -12.40
C PRO A 398 1.14 21.47 -10.89
N VAL A 399 2.35 21.25 -10.37
CA VAL A 399 2.58 20.79 -9.00
C VAL A 399 3.11 21.93 -8.15
N VAL A 400 2.50 22.09 -6.98
CA VAL A 400 2.99 22.96 -5.92
C VAL A 400 3.72 22.09 -4.90
N SER A 401 5.03 22.23 -4.76
CA SER A 401 5.82 21.58 -3.71
C SER A 401 6.07 22.53 -2.54
N ALA A 402 6.35 21.98 -1.37
CA ALA A 402 6.82 22.78 -0.23
C ALA A 402 7.56 21.91 0.80
N GLY A 403 8.67 22.44 1.30
CA GLY A 403 9.38 21.89 2.44
C GLY A 403 10.31 20.73 2.14
N ILE A 404 10.49 20.32 0.87
CA ILE A 404 11.34 19.18 0.46
C ILE A 404 12.16 19.58 -0.77
N ASN A 405 13.49 19.64 -0.61
CA ASN A 405 14.38 20.09 -1.70
C ASN A 405 14.34 19.16 -2.93
N SER A 406 14.32 17.84 -2.73
CA SER A 406 14.28 16.89 -3.84
C SER A 406 13.02 17.06 -4.70
N GLN A 407 11.89 17.40 -4.10
CA GLN A 407 10.66 17.68 -4.85
C GLN A 407 10.71 19.04 -5.55
N LYS A 408 11.26 20.07 -4.89
CA LYS A 408 11.53 21.36 -5.51
C LYS A 408 12.38 21.21 -6.76
N GLU A 409 13.55 20.56 -6.63
CA GLU A 409 14.47 20.31 -7.75
C GLU A 409 13.79 19.58 -8.89
N PHE A 410 12.93 18.61 -8.59
CA PHE A 410 12.17 17.89 -9.59
C PHE A 410 11.17 18.80 -10.31
N VAL A 411 10.29 19.50 -9.59
CA VAL A 411 9.22 20.28 -10.24
C VAL A 411 9.75 21.48 -11.01
N GLU A 412 10.80 22.13 -10.51
CA GLU A 412 11.44 23.26 -11.16
C GLU A 412 12.34 22.79 -12.32
N GLY A 413 13.11 21.72 -12.15
CA GLY A 413 13.98 21.16 -13.18
C GLY A 413 13.24 20.65 -14.41
N TYR A 414 12.08 20.05 -14.20
CA TYR A 414 11.20 19.61 -15.29
C TYR A 414 10.20 20.67 -15.74
N HIS A 415 10.15 21.84 -15.13
CA HIS A 415 9.21 22.93 -15.41
C HIS A 415 7.73 22.49 -15.31
N VAL A 416 7.42 21.62 -14.36
CA VAL A 416 6.06 21.10 -14.11
C VAL A 416 5.40 21.69 -12.87
N GLY A 417 6.05 22.63 -12.23
CA GLY A 417 5.56 23.27 -11.01
C GLY A 417 6.58 24.21 -10.40
N MET A 418 6.36 24.58 -9.14
CA MET A 418 7.30 25.37 -8.34
C MET A 418 7.16 25.08 -6.85
N GLU A 419 8.18 25.44 -6.08
CA GLU A 419 8.09 25.48 -4.62
C GLU A 419 7.32 26.72 -4.14
N LEU A 420 6.37 26.51 -3.23
CA LEU A 420 5.60 27.59 -2.62
C LEU A 420 6.37 28.21 -1.43
N ASP A 421 6.65 29.49 -1.52
CA ASP A 421 7.17 30.27 -0.40
C ASP A 421 6.02 30.83 0.45
N PHE A 422 5.81 30.26 1.63
CA PHE A 422 4.78 30.70 2.59
C PHE A 422 5.06 32.05 3.26
N SER A 423 6.22 32.66 3.04
CA SER A 423 6.55 34.01 3.51
C SER A 423 6.24 35.10 2.48
N GLY A 424 6.01 34.69 1.22
CA GLY A 424 5.75 35.58 0.09
C GLY A 424 4.27 35.75 -0.24
N ASP A 425 4.00 36.27 -1.43
CA ASP A 425 2.64 36.38 -1.98
C ASP A 425 2.16 35.01 -2.49
N ILE A 426 1.50 34.26 -1.61
CA ILE A 426 0.98 32.93 -1.91
C ILE A 426 0.06 32.93 -3.14
N ARG A 427 -0.88 33.91 -3.20
CA ARG A 427 -1.82 33.99 -4.31
C ARG A 427 -1.11 34.25 -5.62
N GLY A 428 -0.20 35.21 -5.66
CA GLY A 428 0.57 35.54 -6.85
C GLY A 428 1.39 34.35 -7.34
N GLN A 429 2.03 33.60 -6.44
CA GLN A 429 2.77 32.38 -6.78
C GLN A 429 1.85 31.33 -7.41
N LEU A 430 0.67 31.07 -6.84
CA LEU A 430 -0.29 30.10 -7.38
C LEU A 430 -0.90 30.56 -8.72
N GLU A 431 -1.06 31.89 -8.94
CA GLU A 431 -1.44 32.44 -10.25
C GLU A 431 -0.38 32.15 -11.33
N GLU A 432 0.91 32.12 -10.96
CA GLU A 432 1.97 31.74 -11.91
C GLU A 432 1.99 30.21 -12.13
N VAL A 433 1.86 29.39 -11.08
CA VAL A 433 1.83 27.94 -11.20
C VAL A 433 0.74 27.46 -12.15
N ARG A 434 -0.49 27.96 -12.00
CA ARG A 434 -1.61 27.49 -12.83
C ARG A 434 -1.48 27.80 -14.33
N LYS A 435 -0.52 28.67 -14.71
CA LYS A 435 -0.21 28.95 -16.13
C LYS A 435 0.71 27.89 -16.75
N ILE A 436 1.35 27.06 -15.93
CA ILE A 436 2.24 26.00 -16.40
C ILE A 436 1.40 24.96 -17.12
N HIS A 437 1.78 24.65 -18.34
CA HIS A 437 1.12 23.61 -19.14
C HIS A 437 1.91 22.31 -19.02
N ILE A 438 1.19 21.21 -18.75
CA ILE A 438 1.74 19.86 -18.72
C ILE A 438 1.34 19.13 -20.00
N ASP A 439 2.30 18.69 -20.78
CA ASP A 439 2.06 17.91 -22.00
C ASP A 439 1.41 16.56 -21.68
N ASP A 440 0.48 16.11 -22.52
CA ASP A 440 -0.25 14.87 -22.31
C ASP A 440 0.63 13.61 -22.37
N ASP A 441 1.84 13.71 -22.93
CA ASP A 441 2.84 12.64 -23.01
C ASP A 441 4.08 12.87 -22.10
N PHE A 442 4.02 13.88 -21.22
CA PHE A 442 5.15 14.33 -20.43
C PHE A 442 5.86 13.20 -19.67
N LEU A 443 5.12 12.38 -18.94
CA LEU A 443 5.69 11.29 -18.14
C LEU A 443 6.32 10.21 -19.03
N THR A 444 5.65 9.87 -20.12
CA THR A 444 6.17 8.87 -21.08
C THR A 444 7.43 9.36 -21.78
N LYS A 445 7.43 10.61 -22.25
CA LYS A 445 8.56 11.25 -22.94
C LYS A 445 9.80 11.38 -22.06
N ASN A 446 9.60 11.58 -20.76
CA ASN A 446 10.69 11.73 -19.79
C ASN A 446 11.04 10.41 -19.06
N HIS A 447 10.52 9.25 -19.49
CA HIS A 447 10.73 7.95 -18.85
C HIS A 447 10.30 7.91 -17.37
N LEU A 448 9.26 8.65 -17.03
CA LEU A 448 8.72 8.76 -15.66
C LEU A 448 7.45 7.89 -15.47
N THR A 449 7.44 6.69 -16.03
CA THR A 449 6.38 5.68 -15.84
C THR A 449 7.01 4.36 -15.42
N MET A 450 6.29 3.54 -14.65
CA MET A 450 6.76 2.21 -14.26
C MET A 450 7.04 1.33 -15.48
N LYS A 451 6.20 1.42 -16.50
CA LYS A 451 6.35 0.68 -17.76
C LYS A 451 7.68 0.95 -18.46
N SER A 452 8.22 2.16 -18.32
CA SER A 452 9.52 2.54 -18.91
C SER A 452 10.68 1.75 -18.31
N TYR A 453 10.54 1.28 -17.06
CA TYR A 453 11.58 0.54 -16.34
C TYR A 453 11.49 -0.99 -16.48
N GLY A 454 10.49 -1.53 -17.20
CA GLY A 454 10.24 -2.97 -17.24
C GLY A 454 11.46 -3.80 -17.64
N LYS A 455 12.08 -3.47 -18.79
CA LYS A 455 13.24 -4.20 -19.31
C LYS A 455 14.48 -4.08 -18.40
N GLU A 456 14.71 -2.90 -17.84
CA GLU A 456 15.84 -2.66 -16.95
C GLU A 456 15.66 -3.42 -15.63
N LEU A 457 14.46 -3.43 -15.09
CA LEU A 457 14.12 -4.17 -13.89
C LEU A 457 14.20 -5.68 -14.12
N ALA A 458 13.77 -6.17 -15.29
CA ALA A 458 13.92 -7.58 -15.67
C ALA A 458 15.40 -7.97 -15.77
N ALA A 459 16.25 -7.12 -16.39
CA ALA A 459 17.68 -7.34 -16.46
C ALA A 459 18.33 -7.35 -15.07
N PHE A 460 17.90 -6.46 -14.17
CA PHE A 460 18.35 -6.43 -12.78
C PHE A 460 18.04 -7.75 -12.05
N TYR A 461 16.84 -8.29 -12.18
CA TYR A 461 16.49 -9.57 -11.56
C TYR A 461 17.32 -10.73 -12.11
N GLU A 462 17.57 -10.78 -13.43
CA GLU A 462 18.44 -11.83 -14.01
C GLU A 462 19.89 -11.69 -13.48
N GLN A 463 20.40 -10.49 -13.29
CA GLN A 463 21.72 -10.26 -12.70
C GLN A 463 21.77 -10.73 -11.23
N VAL A 464 20.74 -10.47 -10.43
CA VAL A 464 20.64 -10.95 -9.04
C VAL A 464 20.68 -12.48 -9.00
N LYS A 465 19.93 -13.18 -9.87
CA LYS A 465 19.97 -14.64 -10.00
C LYS A 465 21.35 -15.17 -10.32
N LEU A 466 22.04 -14.55 -11.30
CA LEU A 466 23.38 -14.97 -11.69
C LEU A 466 24.39 -14.79 -10.55
N SER A 467 24.32 -13.67 -9.83
CA SER A 467 25.18 -13.40 -8.67
C SER A 467 24.99 -14.44 -7.57
N TYR A 468 23.73 -14.80 -7.28
CA TYR A 468 23.39 -15.85 -6.30
C TYR A 468 23.95 -17.21 -6.70
N GLY A 469 23.80 -17.61 -7.96
CA GLY A 469 24.31 -18.89 -8.48
C GLY A 469 25.84 -19.02 -8.36
N VAL A 470 26.57 -17.93 -8.55
CA VAL A 470 28.04 -17.90 -8.37
C VAL A 470 28.41 -18.09 -6.89
N LEU A 471 27.67 -17.46 -5.96
CA LEU A 471 27.94 -17.58 -4.52
C LEU A 471 27.68 -19.00 -3.98
N GLN A 472 26.74 -19.74 -4.56
CA GLN A 472 26.42 -21.11 -4.13
C GLN A 472 27.44 -22.14 -4.64
N ASN A 473 28.22 -21.83 -5.69
CA ASN A 473 29.22 -22.71 -6.29
C ASN A 473 30.65 -22.48 -5.76
N ASN A 474 30.87 -21.49 -4.93
CA ASN A 474 32.12 -21.18 -4.26
C ASN A 474 32.05 -21.52 -2.75
#